data_50b4cfe933035df7643ccb92e51df924
#
_entry.id   50b4cfe933035df7643ccb92e51df924
#
_cell.length_a   1.000
_cell.length_b   1.000
_cell.length_c   1.000
_cell.angle_alpha   90.00
_cell.angle_beta   90.00
_cell.angle_gamma   90.00
#
_symmetry.space_group_name_H-M   'P 1'
#
loop_
_entity.id
_entity.type
_entity.pdbx_description
1 polymer ?
#
loop_
_entity_poly.entity_id
_entity_poly.type
_entity_poly.pdbx_seq_one_letter_code
_entity_poly.pdbx_strand_id
1 'polypeptide(L)'
;LHKAIRRQRQMCIRDRNIAFMLICSALVFLMTPGLAMFYGGLVRKKNVVNTMMTSIFIIGTGIVMWVLFGYSLSFAPSSNGIIGDLSWIGLEGVSLTEGYKDSAAIPNMVFCGFQMMFAIITPALITGAVAGRMKFKSLFVFIILWSLIVYYPLAHMVWADGGLLGLDGIGALDFAGGDVVHISSGVSALVLCIILGKRHDYEHANYRIHNIPTVVLGASLLMFGWFGFNAGSALEANGLSAHAFMTTAVSAAAAILSWMLCDVIKNKKPTLIGASTGMVAGLVGITPGAGFVPIWAAVIIGLTTSPVCYLMISFGKKKFGFDDALDAFSCHGTGGIWGGLLTGVFSSTAINADAGNGLIYGEFAQFGAQALGIVITLVIAVAGTLICYGLTRIITGKIRVSKRDEMLGLDITQHGESAYPSFNGLDN
;
A
#
# COMPACT_ATOMS: atom_id res chain seq x y z
N LEU A 1 -15.52 45.60 4.30
CA LEU A 1 -15.50 44.79 5.49
C LEU A 1 -15.81 43.30 5.15
N HIS A 2 -16.95 42.98 4.52
CA HIS A 2 -17.33 41.60 4.20
C HIS A 2 -16.31 40.85 3.31
N LYS A 3 -15.74 41.48 2.29
CA LYS A 3 -14.68 40.86 1.44
C LYS A 3 -13.41 40.55 2.23
N ALA A 4 -12.99 41.46 3.14
CA ALA A 4 -11.80 41.24 3.97
C ALA A 4 -11.98 40.07 4.95
N ILE A 5 -13.14 40.03 5.65
CA ILE A 5 -13.49 38.93 6.57
C ILE A 5 -13.57 37.59 5.82
N ARG A 6 -14.18 37.55 4.63
CA ARG A 6 -14.25 36.33 3.81
C ARG A 6 -12.87 35.86 3.37
N ARG A 7 -11.99 36.80 2.97
CA ARG A 7 -10.59 36.46 2.58
C ARG A 7 -9.79 35.93 3.75
N GLN A 8 -9.92 36.55 4.93
CA GLN A 8 -9.27 36.11 6.16
C GLN A 8 -9.75 34.69 6.56
N ARG A 9 -11.07 34.44 6.50
CA ARG A 9 -11.64 33.10 6.80
C ARG A 9 -11.14 32.05 5.83
N GLN A 10 -11.02 32.33 4.54
CA GLN A 10 -10.45 31.41 3.54
C GLN A 10 -8.98 31.11 3.81
N MET A 11 -8.17 32.13 4.20
CA MET A 11 -6.78 31.90 4.60
C MET A 11 -6.66 30.98 5.81
N CYS A 12 -7.43 31.24 6.89
CA CYS A 12 -7.41 30.39 8.09
C CYS A 12 -7.82 28.93 7.79
N ILE A 13 -8.80 28.71 6.91
CA ILE A 13 -9.21 27.35 6.50
C ILE A 13 -8.06 26.66 5.76
N ARG A 14 -7.42 27.35 4.84
CA ARG A 14 -6.31 26.84 4.06
C ARG A 14 -5.10 26.50 4.92
N ASP A 15 -4.71 27.39 5.83
CA ASP A 15 -3.58 27.16 6.76
C ASP A 15 -3.83 25.94 7.64
N ARG A 16 -5.05 25.76 8.14
CA ARG A 16 -5.47 24.56 8.87
C ARG A 16 -5.32 23.30 8.02
N ASN A 17 -5.77 23.33 6.76
CA ASN A 17 -5.68 22.20 5.85
C ASN A 17 -4.23 21.85 5.50
N ILE A 18 -3.37 22.86 5.30
CA ILE A 18 -1.93 22.64 5.07
C ILE A 18 -1.29 21.95 6.28
N ALA A 19 -1.55 22.43 7.50
CA ALA A 19 -1.01 21.84 8.72
C ALA A 19 -1.50 20.37 8.88
N PHE A 20 -2.78 20.11 8.65
CA PHE A 20 -3.36 18.77 8.68
C PHE A 20 -2.67 17.84 7.67
N MET A 21 -2.51 18.29 6.42
CA MET A 21 -1.91 17.47 5.36
C MET A 21 -0.44 17.20 5.57
N LEU A 22 0.33 18.14 6.12
CA LEU A 22 1.74 17.92 6.47
C LEU A 22 1.88 16.88 7.58
N ILE A 23 1.00 16.91 8.59
CA ILE A 23 0.94 15.89 9.65
C ILE A 23 0.55 14.53 9.04
N CYS A 24 -0.49 14.47 8.20
CA CYS A 24 -0.88 13.23 7.51
C CYS A 24 0.26 12.68 6.65
N SER A 25 0.98 13.52 5.93
CA SER A 25 2.14 13.12 5.13
C SER A 25 3.25 12.49 6.01
N ALA A 26 3.55 13.10 7.16
CA ALA A 26 4.51 12.55 8.12
C ALA A 26 4.05 11.20 8.70
N LEU A 27 2.75 11.05 8.97
CA LEU A 27 2.16 9.78 9.43
C LEU A 27 2.29 8.69 8.36
N VAL A 28 2.00 9.00 7.09
CA VAL A 28 2.17 8.03 5.99
C VAL A 28 3.64 7.69 5.77
N PHE A 29 4.55 8.67 5.86
CA PHE A 29 5.99 8.39 5.80
C PHE A 29 6.42 7.36 6.85
N LEU A 30 5.91 7.47 8.08
CA LEU A 30 6.20 6.54 9.17
C LEU A 30 5.82 5.09 8.86
N MET A 31 4.87 4.88 7.92
CA MET A 31 4.47 3.52 7.53
C MET A 31 5.59 2.75 6.84
N THR A 32 6.47 3.39 6.08
CA THR A 32 7.56 2.69 5.38
C THR A 32 8.59 2.11 6.35
N PRO A 33 9.15 2.85 7.34
CA PRO A 33 9.95 2.23 8.40
C PRO A 33 9.14 1.29 9.29
N GLY A 34 7.84 1.53 9.49
CA GLY A 34 6.94 0.60 10.16
C GLY A 34 6.85 -0.75 9.43
N LEU A 35 6.74 -0.72 8.11
CA LEU A 35 6.77 -1.92 7.27
C LEU A 35 8.12 -2.65 7.35
N ALA A 36 9.23 -1.90 7.39
CA ALA A 36 10.56 -2.48 7.59
C ALA A 36 10.62 -3.27 8.91
N MET A 37 10.05 -2.74 10.01
CA MET A 37 9.95 -3.45 11.29
C MET A 37 9.01 -4.65 11.20
N PHE A 38 7.83 -4.50 10.60
CA PHE A 38 6.85 -5.57 10.45
C PHE A 38 7.43 -6.76 9.67
N TYR A 39 7.96 -6.50 8.47
CA TYR A 39 8.59 -7.52 7.63
C TYR A 39 9.90 -8.06 8.23
N GLY A 40 10.71 -7.15 8.80
CA GLY A 40 11.95 -7.51 9.48
C GLY A 40 11.72 -8.46 10.65
N GLY A 41 10.65 -8.26 11.43
CA GLY A 41 10.27 -9.17 12.52
C GLY A 41 9.76 -10.53 12.06
N LEU A 42 9.06 -10.58 10.91
CA LEU A 42 8.48 -11.80 10.34
C LEU A 42 9.50 -12.71 9.66
N VAL A 43 10.55 -12.15 9.03
CA VAL A 43 11.52 -12.97 8.29
C VAL A 43 12.40 -13.77 9.24
N ARG A 44 13.18 -14.72 8.67
CA ARG A 44 14.22 -15.44 9.41
C ARG A 44 15.37 -14.52 9.82
N LYS A 45 15.97 -14.76 10.99
CA LYS A 45 17.06 -13.98 11.58
C LYS A 45 18.18 -13.62 10.60
N LYS A 46 18.51 -14.48 9.64
CA LYS A 46 19.58 -14.31 8.65
C LYS A 46 19.24 -13.41 7.45
N ASN A 47 18.01 -12.86 7.41
CA ASN A 47 17.51 -12.01 6.33
C ASN A 47 16.91 -10.69 6.82
N VAL A 48 17.14 -10.32 8.08
CA VAL A 48 16.54 -9.14 8.72
C VAL A 48 17.06 -7.84 8.11
N VAL A 49 18.41 -7.70 8.05
CA VAL A 49 19.07 -6.52 7.47
C VAL A 49 18.65 -6.36 6.02
N ASN A 50 18.73 -7.43 5.23
CA ASN A 50 18.33 -7.39 3.83
C ASN A 50 16.87 -6.95 3.66
N THR A 51 15.96 -7.49 4.48
CA THR A 51 14.53 -7.14 4.40
C THR A 51 14.27 -5.69 4.81
N MET A 52 14.89 -5.21 5.88
CA MET A 52 14.75 -3.83 6.31
C MET A 52 15.38 -2.85 5.31
N MET A 53 16.56 -3.19 4.76
CA MET A 53 17.24 -2.40 3.74
C MET A 53 16.37 -2.20 2.50
N THR A 54 15.52 -3.19 2.12
CA THR A 54 14.61 -3.04 0.98
C THR A 54 13.60 -1.91 1.17
N SER A 55 13.13 -1.64 2.36
CA SER A 55 12.26 -0.50 2.64
C SER A 55 13.04 0.83 2.69
N ILE A 56 14.25 0.81 3.25
CA ILE A 56 15.08 2.03 3.40
C ILE A 56 15.54 2.55 2.03
N PHE A 57 16.04 1.68 1.13
CA PHE A 57 16.47 2.17 -0.19
C PHE A 57 15.29 2.70 -1.01
N ILE A 58 14.09 2.14 -0.84
CA ILE A 58 12.88 2.60 -1.53
C ILE A 58 12.49 4.02 -1.08
N ILE A 59 12.70 4.39 0.19
CA ILE A 59 12.52 5.78 0.63
C ILE A 59 13.40 6.72 -0.22
N GLY A 60 14.70 6.45 -0.30
CA GLY A 60 15.63 7.29 -1.07
C GLY A 60 15.30 7.33 -2.56
N THR A 61 15.14 6.16 -3.17
CA THR A 61 14.82 6.05 -4.60
C THR A 61 13.47 6.64 -4.94
N GLY A 62 12.43 6.34 -4.13
CA GLY A 62 11.07 6.81 -4.35
C GLY A 62 10.96 8.33 -4.30
N ILE A 63 11.60 8.99 -3.31
CA ILE A 63 11.62 10.46 -3.21
C ILE A 63 12.31 11.07 -4.42
N VAL A 64 13.49 10.59 -4.78
CA VAL A 64 14.26 11.14 -5.92
C VAL A 64 13.49 10.95 -7.23
N MET A 65 12.97 9.77 -7.48
CA MET A 65 12.18 9.49 -8.69
C MET A 65 10.89 10.32 -8.74
N TRP A 66 10.22 10.50 -7.60
CA TRP A 66 9.01 11.30 -7.50
C TRP A 66 9.24 12.75 -7.91
N VAL A 67 10.31 13.35 -7.39
CA VAL A 67 10.70 14.72 -7.73
C VAL A 67 11.10 14.85 -9.19
N LEU A 68 11.89 13.91 -9.72
CA LEU A 68 12.39 14.02 -11.08
C LEU A 68 11.27 13.86 -12.12
N PHE A 69 10.39 12.89 -11.98
CA PHE A 69 9.35 12.61 -12.98
C PHE A 69 8.08 11.96 -12.44
N GLY A 70 8.11 11.33 -11.26
CA GLY A 70 6.99 10.55 -10.75
C GLY A 70 5.74 11.40 -10.54
N TYR A 71 5.88 12.60 -9.97
CA TYR A 71 4.74 13.49 -9.78
C TYR A 71 4.14 13.95 -11.10
N SER A 72 4.97 14.32 -12.07
CA SER A 72 4.52 14.68 -13.41
C SER A 72 3.74 13.56 -14.08
N LEU A 73 4.32 12.36 -14.13
CA LEU A 73 3.67 11.20 -14.74
C LEU A 73 2.36 10.78 -14.04
N SER A 74 2.23 11.04 -12.74
CA SER A 74 1.05 10.67 -11.97
C SER A 74 -0.06 11.73 -11.98
N PHE A 75 0.27 13.03 -12.05
CA PHE A 75 -0.70 14.09 -11.77
C PHE A 75 -0.67 15.28 -12.71
N ALA A 76 0.31 15.39 -13.62
CA ALA A 76 0.29 16.44 -14.64
C ALA A 76 -0.87 16.20 -15.65
N PRO A 77 -1.25 17.23 -16.40
CA PRO A 77 -2.29 17.11 -17.44
C PRO A 77 -2.07 15.92 -18.37
N SER A 78 -3.17 15.32 -18.83
CA SER A 78 -3.12 14.15 -19.70
C SER A 78 -4.12 14.29 -20.86
N SER A 79 -3.76 13.80 -22.03
CA SER A 79 -4.66 13.71 -23.17
C SER A 79 -5.37 12.33 -23.29
N ASN A 80 -4.95 11.34 -22.52
CA ASN A 80 -5.42 9.96 -22.64
C ASN A 80 -5.97 9.35 -21.35
N GLY A 81 -5.87 10.07 -20.21
CA GLY A 81 -6.32 9.59 -18.90
C GLY A 81 -5.54 8.40 -18.32
N ILE A 82 -4.39 8.03 -18.93
CA ILE A 82 -3.57 6.89 -18.52
C ILE A 82 -2.30 7.33 -17.79
N ILE A 83 -1.67 8.41 -18.25
CA ILE A 83 -0.42 8.93 -17.72
C ILE A 83 -0.35 10.43 -17.94
N GLY A 84 0.19 11.17 -16.98
CA GLY A 84 0.45 12.60 -17.08
C GLY A 84 1.57 12.91 -18.07
N ASP A 85 1.61 14.16 -18.52
CA ASP A 85 2.68 14.67 -19.36
C ASP A 85 3.96 14.99 -18.53
N LEU A 86 4.94 15.63 -19.17
CA LEU A 86 6.23 15.94 -18.53
C LEU A 86 6.33 17.42 -18.08
N SER A 87 5.21 18.13 -17.97
CA SER A 87 5.18 19.57 -17.65
C SER A 87 5.67 19.91 -16.25
N TRP A 88 5.66 18.93 -15.32
CA TRP A 88 6.10 19.12 -13.92
C TRP A 88 7.37 18.33 -13.58
N ILE A 89 8.22 18.04 -14.55
CA ILE A 89 9.54 17.41 -14.31
C ILE A 89 10.35 18.26 -13.32
N GLY A 90 10.97 17.62 -12.34
CA GLY A 90 11.74 18.30 -11.30
C GLY A 90 10.88 19.15 -10.36
N LEU A 91 9.56 18.97 -10.38
CA LEU A 91 8.55 19.80 -9.72
C LEU A 91 8.52 21.26 -10.23
N GLU A 92 9.08 21.51 -11.41
CA GLU A 92 9.00 22.83 -12.05
C GLU A 92 7.55 23.15 -12.37
N GLY A 93 7.11 24.36 -12.04
CA GLY A 93 5.71 24.79 -12.21
C GLY A 93 4.71 24.25 -11.17
N VAL A 94 5.11 23.41 -10.23
CA VAL A 94 4.23 22.97 -9.12
C VAL A 94 4.05 24.11 -8.14
N SER A 95 2.83 24.62 -8.04
CA SER A 95 2.53 25.86 -7.30
C SER A 95 2.63 25.67 -5.78
N LEU A 96 3.24 26.64 -5.10
CA LEU A 96 3.25 26.77 -3.65
C LEU A 96 1.96 27.40 -3.09
N THR A 97 1.17 28.01 -3.97
CA THR A 97 -0.02 28.80 -3.57
C THR A 97 -1.30 28.37 -4.23
N GLU A 98 -1.29 27.83 -5.41
CA GLU A 98 -2.49 27.35 -6.10
C GLU A 98 -2.71 25.86 -5.82
N GLY A 99 -3.98 25.45 -5.76
CA GLY A 99 -4.35 24.07 -5.49
C GLY A 99 -4.08 23.14 -6.69
N TYR A 100 -3.99 21.87 -6.40
CA TYR A 100 -4.18 20.82 -7.40
C TYR A 100 -5.69 20.68 -7.61
N LYS A 101 -6.12 20.58 -8.85
CA LYS A 101 -7.53 20.73 -9.24
C LYS A 101 -8.03 22.14 -8.87
N ASP A 102 -9.22 22.48 -9.24
CA ASP A 102 -9.88 23.74 -8.85
C ASP A 102 -10.17 23.84 -7.33
N SER A 103 -9.72 22.88 -6.57
CA SER A 103 -9.80 22.85 -5.12
C SER A 103 -8.80 23.82 -4.50
N ALA A 104 -9.29 24.91 -3.95
CA ALA A 104 -8.49 25.87 -3.17
C ALA A 104 -8.09 25.35 -1.78
N ALA A 105 -8.33 24.06 -1.46
CA ALA A 105 -8.21 23.52 -0.12
C ALA A 105 -6.76 23.46 0.37
N ILE A 106 -5.84 23.01 -0.51
CA ILE A 106 -4.40 22.92 -0.23
C ILE A 106 -3.57 23.28 -1.47
N PRO A 107 -2.34 23.84 -1.30
CA PRO A 107 -1.43 24.05 -2.42
C PRO A 107 -1.04 22.75 -3.13
N ASN A 108 -0.76 22.84 -4.43
CA ASN A 108 -0.31 21.71 -5.23
C ASN A 108 0.98 21.05 -4.68
N MET A 109 1.91 21.83 -4.15
CA MET A 109 3.11 21.31 -3.49
C MET A 109 2.79 20.46 -2.24
N VAL A 110 1.76 20.79 -1.47
CA VAL A 110 1.32 20.01 -0.30
C VAL A 110 0.67 18.71 -0.76
N PHE A 111 -0.14 18.75 -1.82
CA PHE A 111 -0.70 17.56 -2.45
C PHE A 111 0.41 16.65 -3.00
N CYS A 112 1.40 17.22 -3.71
CA CYS A 112 2.58 16.51 -4.19
C CYS A 112 3.32 15.79 -3.05
N GLY A 113 3.56 16.46 -1.93
CA GLY A 113 4.22 15.89 -0.76
C GLY A 113 3.43 14.74 -0.12
N PHE A 114 2.11 14.85 -0.06
CA PHE A 114 1.25 13.77 0.43
C PHE A 114 1.28 12.55 -0.49
N GLN A 115 1.11 12.74 -1.78
CA GLN A 115 1.13 11.66 -2.78
C GLN A 115 2.51 10.99 -2.92
N MET A 116 3.61 11.72 -2.64
CA MET A 116 4.95 11.15 -2.57
C MET A 116 5.04 10.01 -1.56
N MET A 117 4.34 10.11 -0.42
CA MET A 117 4.38 9.08 0.62
C MET A 117 3.76 7.76 0.12
N PHE A 118 2.73 7.83 -0.72
CA PHE A 118 2.12 6.66 -1.36
C PHE A 118 3.05 6.03 -2.40
N ALA A 119 3.76 6.85 -3.18
CA ALA A 119 4.75 6.38 -4.15
C ALA A 119 5.94 5.66 -3.48
N ILE A 120 6.22 5.94 -2.21
CA ILE A 120 7.26 5.27 -1.43
C ILE A 120 6.73 3.94 -0.85
N ILE A 121 5.59 3.95 -0.17
CA ILE A 121 5.10 2.76 0.54
C ILE A 121 4.65 1.65 -0.41
N THR A 122 4.05 2.00 -1.54
CA THR A 122 3.43 1.02 -2.43
C THR A 122 4.43 -0.02 -2.97
N PRO A 123 5.57 0.35 -3.58
CA PRO A 123 6.55 -0.63 -4.04
C PRO A 123 7.21 -1.40 -2.90
N ALA A 124 7.27 -0.83 -1.68
CA ALA A 124 7.82 -1.52 -0.52
C ALA A 124 6.99 -2.75 -0.11
N LEU A 125 5.67 -2.73 -0.34
CA LEU A 125 4.79 -3.87 -0.06
C LEU A 125 5.18 -5.11 -0.86
N ILE A 126 5.63 -4.96 -2.11
CA ILE A 126 6.02 -6.07 -3.01
C ILE A 126 7.17 -6.90 -2.40
N THR A 127 8.07 -6.24 -1.67
CA THR A 127 9.32 -6.85 -1.18
C THR A 127 9.06 -8.02 -0.24
N GLY A 128 7.93 -8.01 0.46
CA GLY A 128 7.53 -9.09 1.37
C GLY A 128 7.42 -10.46 0.70
N ALA A 129 6.90 -10.52 -0.52
CA ALA A 129 6.70 -11.78 -1.23
C ALA A 129 8.00 -12.45 -1.69
N VAL A 130 9.06 -11.67 -1.92
CA VAL A 130 10.34 -12.14 -2.47
C VAL A 130 11.47 -12.21 -1.43
N ALA A 131 11.14 -11.93 -0.17
CA ALA A 131 12.10 -11.90 0.93
C ALA A 131 12.92 -13.19 1.01
N GLY A 132 14.23 -13.02 1.16
CA GLY A 132 15.20 -14.10 1.34
C GLY A 132 15.61 -14.84 0.06
N ARG A 133 15.17 -14.43 -1.16
CA ARG A 133 15.54 -15.12 -2.41
C ARG A 133 15.82 -14.25 -3.63
N MET A 134 15.46 -12.97 -3.60
CA MET A 134 15.76 -12.03 -4.68
C MET A 134 17.06 -11.27 -4.40
N LYS A 135 17.91 -11.08 -5.43
CA LYS A 135 19.13 -10.27 -5.30
C LYS A 135 18.77 -8.82 -5.06
N PHE A 136 19.46 -8.16 -4.15
CA PHE A 136 19.21 -6.75 -3.83
C PHE A 136 19.33 -5.83 -5.04
N LYS A 137 20.40 -5.99 -5.85
CA LYS A 137 20.58 -5.23 -7.10
C LYS A 137 19.40 -5.39 -8.08
N SER A 138 18.87 -6.61 -8.19
CA SER A 138 17.75 -6.87 -9.10
C SER A 138 16.44 -6.29 -8.55
N LEU A 139 16.23 -6.34 -7.25
CA LEU A 139 15.08 -5.69 -6.62
C LEU A 139 15.13 -4.17 -6.79
N PHE A 140 16.32 -3.57 -6.64
CA PHE A 140 16.53 -2.13 -6.87
C PHE A 140 16.08 -1.70 -8.27
N VAL A 141 16.56 -2.39 -9.31
CA VAL A 141 16.18 -2.09 -10.71
C VAL A 141 14.68 -2.37 -10.94
N PHE A 142 14.17 -3.48 -10.39
CA PHE A 142 12.77 -3.83 -10.54
C PHE A 142 11.84 -2.76 -9.96
N ILE A 143 12.12 -2.24 -8.76
CA ILE A 143 11.29 -1.21 -8.10
C ILE A 143 11.26 0.09 -8.92
N ILE A 144 12.39 0.51 -9.49
CA ILE A 144 12.46 1.68 -10.38
C ILE A 144 11.55 1.49 -11.59
N LEU A 145 11.69 0.36 -12.29
CA LEU A 145 10.88 0.05 -13.47
C LEU A 145 9.40 -0.11 -13.13
N TRP A 146 9.10 -0.76 -12.01
CA TRP A 146 7.72 -0.98 -11.57
C TRP A 146 7.02 0.34 -11.22
N SER A 147 7.71 1.26 -10.55
CA SER A 147 7.16 2.58 -10.26
C SER A 147 6.81 3.34 -11.56
N LEU A 148 7.69 3.28 -12.57
CA LEU A 148 7.48 3.93 -13.88
C LEU A 148 6.34 3.28 -14.70
N ILE A 149 6.28 1.96 -14.73
CA ILE A 149 5.42 1.21 -15.66
C ILE A 149 4.06 0.87 -15.04
N VAL A 150 3.99 0.70 -13.71
CA VAL A 150 2.76 0.29 -13.03
C VAL A 150 2.22 1.40 -12.14
N TYR A 151 3.03 1.89 -11.18
CA TYR A 151 2.51 2.76 -10.14
C TYR A 151 2.08 4.14 -10.66
N TYR A 152 2.98 4.86 -11.37
CA TYR A 152 2.65 6.22 -11.82
C TYR A 152 1.48 6.25 -12.80
N PRO A 153 1.41 5.35 -13.82
CA PRO A 153 0.23 5.29 -14.68
C PRO A 153 -1.05 4.94 -13.91
N LEU A 154 -1.01 3.98 -12.98
CA LEU A 154 -2.20 3.60 -12.23
C LEU A 154 -2.67 4.70 -11.28
N ALA A 155 -1.74 5.41 -10.63
CA ALA A 155 -2.07 6.59 -9.82
C ALA A 155 -2.73 7.70 -10.66
N HIS A 156 -2.26 7.91 -11.89
CA HIS A 156 -2.90 8.82 -12.84
C HIS A 156 -4.31 8.37 -13.20
N MET A 157 -4.45 7.12 -13.60
CA MET A 157 -5.74 6.57 -14.05
C MET A 157 -6.83 6.64 -12.98
N VAL A 158 -6.47 6.53 -11.70
CA VAL A 158 -7.43 6.45 -10.59
C VAL A 158 -7.64 7.81 -9.93
N TRP A 159 -6.57 8.61 -9.74
CA TRP A 159 -6.62 9.79 -8.88
C TRP A 159 -6.41 11.13 -9.59
N ALA A 160 -5.87 11.15 -10.81
CA ALA A 160 -5.70 12.38 -11.55
C ALA A 160 -7.00 12.89 -12.17
N ASP A 161 -7.03 14.19 -12.50
CA ASP A 161 -8.12 14.77 -13.29
C ASP A 161 -8.18 14.13 -14.66
N GLY A 162 -9.37 13.72 -15.07
CA GLY A 162 -9.59 13.03 -16.32
C GLY A 162 -9.01 11.60 -16.37
N GLY A 163 -8.63 11.04 -15.21
CA GLY A 163 -8.13 9.66 -15.09
C GLY A 163 -9.17 8.62 -15.54
N LEU A 164 -8.71 7.63 -16.31
CA LEU A 164 -9.57 6.64 -16.97
C LEU A 164 -10.42 5.80 -16.00
N LEU A 165 -9.91 5.50 -14.81
CA LEU A 165 -10.56 4.59 -13.85
C LEU A 165 -11.30 5.35 -12.73
N GLY A 166 -10.86 6.56 -12.40
CA GLY A 166 -11.43 7.35 -11.32
C GLY A 166 -12.81 7.92 -11.61
N LEU A 167 -13.22 8.91 -10.80
CA LEU A 167 -14.54 9.53 -10.86
C LEU A 167 -14.86 10.14 -12.23
N ASP A 168 -13.87 10.71 -12.91
CA ASP A 168 -14.03 11.31 -14.25
C ASP A 168 -14.06 10.27 -15.38
N GLY A 169 -13.71 9.01 -15.10
CA GLY A 169 -13.64 7.91 -16.03
C GLY A 169 -14.79 6.90 -15.85
N ILE A 170 -14.43 5.64 -15.50
CA ILE A 170 -15.44 4.58 -15.29
C ILE A 170 -16.17 4.72 -13.94
N GLY A 171 -15.77 5.64 -13.06
CA GLY A 171 -16.39 5.86 -11.77
C GLY A 171 -15.98 4.87 -10.67
N ALA A 172 -14.83 4.21 -10.78
CA ALA A 172 -14.32 3.38 -9.70
C ALA A 172 -13.91 4.25 -8.51
N LEU A 173 -14.33 3.84 -7.31
CA LEU A 173 -14.03 4.52 -6.05
C LEU A 173 -12.77 3.91 -5.42
N ASP A 174 -11.76 4.72 -5.25
CA ASP A 174 -10.55 4.35 -4.51
C ASP A 174 -10.10 5.53 -3.63
N PHE A 175 -10.61 5.56 -2.40
CA PHE A 175 -10.43 6.70 -1.50
C PHE A 175 -8.97 6.93 -1.15
N ALA A 176 -8.23 5.86 -0.88
CA ALA A 176 -6.87 5.96 -0.39
C ALA A 176 -5.88 4.93 -0.97
N GLY A 177 -6.28 4.07 -1.92
CA GLY A 177 -5.34 3.16 -2.58
C GLY A 177 -5.70 1.69 -2.53
N GLY A 178 -6.99 1.34 -2.62
CA GLY A 178 -7.41 -0.04 -2.79
C GLY A 178 -6.82 -0.65 -4.05
N ASP A 179 -7.02 0.01 -5.19
CA ASP A 179 -6.48 -0.37 -6.49
C ASP A 179 -5.01 0.06 -6.64
N VAL A 180 -4.73 1.35 -6.41
CA VAL A 180 -3.42 1.94 -6.68
C VAL A 180 -2.33 1.38 -5.79
N VAL A 181 -2.62 1.11 -4.51
CA VAL A 181 -1.62 0.64 -3.54
C VAL A 181 -1.71 -0.86 -3.31
N HIS A 182 -2.88 -1.36 -2.88
CA HIS A 182 -2.97 -2.72 -2.34
C HIS A 182 -3.10 -3.78 -3.43
N ILE A 183 -4.02 -3.62 -4.39
CA ILE A 183 -4.20 -4.60 -5.47
C ILE A 183 -2.96 -4.61 -6.36
N SER A 184 -2.48 -3.44 -6.77
CA SER A 184 -1.32 -3.33 -7.67
C SER A 184 -0.07 -3.99 -7.08
N SER A 185 0.31 -3.64 -5.85
CA SER A 185 1.49 -4.20 -5.18
C SER A 185 1.31 -5.66 -4.81
N GLY A 186 0.13 -6.04 -4.28
CA GLY A 186 -0.16 -7.42 -3.88
C GLY A 186 -0.14 -8.40 -5.06
N VAL A 187 -0.76 -8.04 -6.19
CA VAL A 187 -0.75 -8.87 -7.40
C VAL A 187 0.64 -8.92 -8.03
N SER A 188 1.37 -7.82 -8.06
CA SER A 188 2.77 -7.80 -8.49
C SER A 188 3.64 -8.71 -7.61
N ALA A 189 3.41 -8.71 -6.30
CA ALA A 189 4.05 -9.61 -5.36
C ALA A 189 3.77 -11.09 -5.68
N LEU A 190 2.51 -11.42 -6.01
CA LEU A 190 2.12 -12.77 -6.44
C LEU A 190 2.86 -13.19 -7.71
N VAL A 191 2.83 -12.35 -8.75
CA VAL A 191 3.50 -12.64 -10.03
C VAL A 191 5.00 -12.89 -9.82
N LEU A 192 5.67 -12.01 -9.06
CA LEU A 192 7.09 -12.16 -8.75
C LEU A 192 7.39 -13.43 -7.96
N CYS A 193 6.60 -13.76 -6.94
CA CYS A 193 6.87 -14.95 -6.13
C CYS A 193 6.67 -16.24 -6.93
N ILE A 194 5.72 -16.27 -7.88
CA ILE A 194 5.52 -17.40 -8.80
C ILE A 194 6.72 -17.56 -9.74
N ILE A 195 7.17 -16.48 -10.37
CA ILE A 195 8.28 -16.53 -11.35
C ILE A 195 9.62 -16.89 -10.67
N LEU A 196 9.87 -16.36 -9.46
CA LEU A 196 11.07 -16.68 -8.70
C LEU A 196 11.07 -18.11 -8.16
N GLY A 197 9.87 -18.70 -8.01
CA GLY A 197 9.68 -20.03 -7.46
C GLY A 197 9.79 -20.08 -5.94
N LYS A 198 9.52 -21.27 -5.38
CA LYS A 198 9.56 -21.51 -3.94
C LYS A 198 11.00 -21.38 -3.38
N ARG A 199 11.13 -21.01 -2.11
CA ARG A 199 12.42 -21.08 -1.38
C ARG A 199 12.93 -22.51 -1.38
N HIS A 200 14.24 -22.68 -1.42
CA HIS A 200 14.85 -24.01 -1.59
C HIS A 200 14.50 -25.01 -0.48
N ASP A 201 14.20 -24.51 0.71
CA ASP A 201 13.82 -25.31 1.87
C ASP A 201 12.34 -25.20 2.23
N TYR A 202 11.49 -24.72 1.31
CA TYR A 202 10.07 -24.39 1.57
C TYR A 202 9.25 -25.55 2.14
N GLU A 203 9.50 -26.78 1.70
CA GLU A 203 8.76 -27.96 2.13
C GLU A 203 9.33 -28.62 3.40
N HIS A 204 10.58 -28.30 3.75
CA HIS A 204 11.32 -28.97 4.81
C HIS A 204 11.66 -28.05 5.99
N ALA A 205 11.62 -26.75 5.83
CA ALA A 205 11.97 -25.81 6.88
C ALA A 205 10.77 -25.36 7.70
N ASN A 206 10.92 -25.32 9.00
CA ASN A 206 10.02 -24.62 9.88
C ASN A 206 10.41 -23.12 9.87
N TYR A 207 9.69 -22.30 9.12
CA TYR A 207 9.92 -20.85 9.05
C TYR A 207 9.44 -20.17 10.34
N ARG A 208 10.29 -20.18 11.35
CA ARG A 208 10.00 -19.48 12.60
C ARG A 208 10.19 -17.99 12.43
N ILE A 209 9.18 -17.23 12.83
CA ILE A 209 9.26 -15.78 13.01
C ILE A 209 10.31 -15.52 14.10
N HIS A 210 11.24 -14.61 13.83
CA HIS A 210 12.38 -14.47 14.73
C HIS A 210 12.12 -13.46 15.86
N ASN A 211 11.26 -12.43 15.65
CA ASN A 211 11.05 -11.37 16.64
C ASN A 211 9.61 -10.84 16.63
N ILE A 212 8.76 -11.44 17.48
CA ILE A 212 7.34 -11.05 17.60
C ILE A 212 7.17 -9.61 18.12
N PRO A 213 7.93 -9.11 19.14
CA PRO A 213 7.83 -7.71 19.56
C PRO A 213 8.07 -6.72 18.41
N THR A 214 9.04 -6.97 17.54
CA THR A 214 9.32 -6.13 16.37
C THR A 214 8.16 -6.17 15.35
N VAL A 215 7.51 -7.34 15.16
CA VAL A 215 6.30 -7.45 14.33
C VAL A 215 5.18 -6.56 14.87
N VAL A 216 4.91 -6.63 16.18
CA VAL A 216 3.86 -5.82 16.83
C VAL A 216 4.17 -4.34 16.73
N LEU A 217 5.43 -3.95 16.98
CA LEU A 217 5.86 -2.55 16.82
C LEU A 217 5.62 -2.07 15.39
N GLY A 218 6.06 -2.83 14.39
CA GLY A 218 5.85 -2.51 12.97
C GLY A 218 4.37 -2.38 12.60
N ALA A 219 3.54 -3.35 13.02
CA ALA A 219 2.10 -3.31 12.80
C ALA A 219 1.43 -2.10 13.47
N SER A 220 1.87 -1.72 14.68
CA SER A 220 1.35 -0.55 15.39
C SER A 220 1.74 0.76 14.70
N LEU A 221 2.96 0.87 14.19
CA LEU A 221 3.41 2.01 13.38
C LEU A 221 2.63 2.10 12.06
N LEU A 222 2.35 0.97 11.41
CA LEU A 222 1.49 0.92 10.23
C LEU A 222 0.08 1.41 10.55
N MET A 223 -0.55 0.94 11.62
CA MET A 223 -1.89 1.40 12.04
C MET A 223 -1.89 2.90 12.33
N PHE A 224 -0.89 3.39 13.07
CA PHE A 224 -0.78 4.81 13.41
C PHE A 224 -0.64 5.68 12.16
N GLY A 225 0.21 5.26 11.22
CA GLY A 225 0.36 5.94 9.93
C GLY A 225 -0.90 5.87 9.05
N TRP A 226 -1.69 4.80 9.17
CA TRP A 226 -2.91 4.61 8.38
C TRP A 226 -4.01 5.61 8.71
N PHE A 227 -4.01 6.17 9.90
CA PHE A 227 -4.89 7.30 10.21
C PHE A 227 -4.59 8.51 9.31
N GLY A 228 -3.32 8.83 9.10
CA GLY A 228 -2.92 9.84 8.11
C GLY A 228 -3.17 9.41 6.66
N PHE A 229 -2.95 8.14 6.36
CA PHE A 229 -3.15 7.55 5.05
C PHE A 229 -4.60 7.70 4.57
N ASN A 230 -5.57 7.26 5.37
CA ASN A 230 -6.99 7.32 5.00
C ASN A 230 -7.61 8.70 5.29
N ALA A 231 -7.44 9.27 6.49
CA ALA A 231 -8.03 10.57 6.78
C ALA A 231 -7.42 11.70 5.94
N GLY A 232 -6.12 11.63 5.64
CA GLY A 232 -5.44 12.58 4.76
C GLY A 232 -5.93 12.54 3.31
N SER A 233 -6.46 11.40 2.85
CA SER A 233 -7.02 11.27 1.50
C SER A 233 -8.31 12.07 1.26
N ALA A 234 -8.91 12.62 2.33
CA ALA A 234 -9.93 13.66 2.22
C ALA A 234 -9.37 15.01 1.76
N LEU A 235 -8.06 15.21 1.78
CA LEU A 235 -7.32 16.43 1.40
C LEU A 235 -7.69 17.69 2.21
N GLU A 236 -8.56 17.57 3.20
CA GLU A 236 -9.05 18.65 4.06
C GLU A 236 -9.29 18.18 5.49
N ALA A 237 -9.08 19.08 6.45
CA ALA A 237 -9.49 18.86 7.85
C ALA A 237 -10.99 19.15 8.00
N ASN A 238 -11.86 18.21 7.61
CA ASN A 238 -13.31 18.34 7.58
C ASN A 238 -14.03 17.09 8.14
N GLY A 239 -15.35 17.03 8.01
CA GLY A 239 -16.15 15.88 8.47
C GLY A 239 -15.80 14.57 7.77
N LEU A 240 -15.40 14.62 6.49
CA LEU A 240 -15.02 13.43 5.73
C LEU A 240 -13.70 12.83 6.25
N SER A 241 -12.70 13.66 6.59
CA SER A 241 -11.45 13.18 7.19
C SER A 241 -11.67 12.54 8.57
N ALA A 242 -12.56 13.12 9.40
CA ALA A 242 -12.95 12.52 10.67
C ALA A 242 -13.70 11.19 10.47
N HIS A 243 -14.56 11.10 9.47
CA HIS A 243 -15.26 9.88 9.10
C HIS A 243 -14.29 8.79 8.65
N ALA A 244 -13.36 9.11 7.75
CA ALA A 244 -12.33 8.17 7.26
C ALA A 244 -11.40 7.69 8.40
N PHE A 245 -11.08 8.55 9.37
CA PHE A 245 -10.38 8.14 10.59
C PHE A 245 -11.16 7.09 11.37
N MET A 246 -12.46 7.31 11.59
CA MET A 246 -13.32 6.39 12.35
C MET A 246 -13.52 5.06 11.62
N THR A 247 -13.81 5.05 10.32
CA THR A 247 -13.96 3.82 9.54
C THR A 247 -12.68 2.99 9.54
N THR A 248 -11.52 3.65 9.48
CA THR A 248 -10.20 3.01 9.57
C THR A 248 -10.00 2.30 10.93
N ALA A 249 -10.25 3.01 12.04
CA ALA A 249 -10.13 2.46 13.39
C ALA A 249 -11.08 1.28 13.61
N VAL A 250 -12.32 1.42 13.19
CA VAL A 250 -13.39 0.42 13.38
C VAL A 250 -13.10 -0.85 12.58
N SER A 251 -12.71 -0.72 11.31
CA SER A 251 -12.37 -1.87 10.48
C SER A 251 -11.16 -2.64 11.02
N ALA A 252 -10.10 -1.92 11.41
CA ALA A 252 -8.92 -2.55 12.02
C ALA A 252 -9.28 -3.32 13.30
N ALA A 253 -10.07 -2.73 14.20
CA ALA A 253 -10.51 -3.37 15.44
C ALA A 253 -11.37 -4.61 15.16
N ALA A 254 -12.33 -4.52 14.27
CA ALA A 254 -13.18 -5.65 13.87
C ALA A 254 -12.35 -6.79 13.26
N ALA A 255 -11.35 -6.45 12.45
CA ALA A 255 -10.46 -7.41 11.81
C ALA A 255 -9.52 -8.13 12.81
N ILE A 256 -9.00 -7.43 13.83
CA ILE A 256 -8.24 -8.04 14.93
C ILE A 256 -9.08 -9.15 15.58
N LEU A 257 -10.31 -8.81 15.99
CA LEU A 257 -11.20 -9.76 16.67
C LEU A 257 -11.55 -10.96 15.79
N SER A 258 -11.84 -10.70 14.51
CA SER A 258 -12.17 -11.75 13.54
C SER A 258 -10.99 -12.69 13.28
N TRP A 259 -9.75 -12.15 13.14
CA TRP A 259 -8.56 -12.99 12.98
C TRP A 259 -8.29 -13.87 14.21
N MET A 260 -8.38 -13.25 15.41
CA MET A 260 -8.23 -14.01 16.66
C MET A 260 -9.26 -15.14 16.76
N LEU A 261 -10.50 -14.92 16.31
CA LEU A 261 -11.53 -15.96 16.25
C LEU A 261 -11.12 -17.08 15.27
N CYS A 262 -10.61 -16.76 14.07
CA CYS A 262 -10.08 -17.75 13.12
C CYS A 262 -8.95 -18.60 13.75
N ASP A 263 -8.03 -17.95 14.47
CA ASP A 263 -6.97 -18.65 15.21
C ASP A 263 -7.53 -19.61 16.28
N VAL A 264 -8.49 -19.15 17.07
CA VAL A 264 -9.12 -19.99 18.12
C VAL A 264 -9.83 -21.19 17.50
N ILE A 265 -10.56 -20.99 16.41
CA ILE A 265 -11.27 -22.09 15.72
C ILE A 265 -10.27 -23.13 15.21
N LYS A 266 -9.19 -22.69 14.55
CA LYS A 266 -8.23 -23.59 13.90
C LYS A 266 -7.15 -24.12 14.85
N ASN A 267 -6.56 -23.22 15.66
CA ASN A 267 -5.36 -23.50 16.46
C ASN A 267 -5.67 -23.61 17.95
N LYS A 268 -6.94 -23.42 18.37
CA LYS A 268 -7.42 -23.41 19.75
C LYS A 268 -6.85 -22.31 20.64
N LYS A 269 -6.07 -21.40 20.09
CA LYS A 269 -5.45 -20.29 20.82
C LYS A 269 -5.30 -19.09 19.88
N PRO A 270 -5.59 -17.86 20.34
CA PRO A 270 -5.28 -16.65 19.57
C PRO A 270 -3.76 -16.45 19.56
N THR A 271 -3.25 -15.84 18.50
CA THR A 271 -1.83 -15.51 18.38
C THR A 271 -1.63 -14.00 18.23
N LEU A 272 -0.55 -13.46 18.80
CA LEU A 272 -0.23 -12.04 18.70
C LEU A 272 0.14 -11.65 17.26
N ILE A 273 0.78 -12.55 16.54
CA ILE A 273 1.07 -12.40 15.10
C ILE A 273 -0.22 -12.35 14.30
N GLY A 274 -1.16 -13.27 14.59
CA GLY A 274 -2.46 -13.29 13.95
C GLY A 274 -3.25 -12.00 14.20
N ALA A 275 -3.28 -11.52 15.43
CA ALA A 275 -3.92 -10.24 15.76
C ALA A 275 -3.28 -9.06 14.99
N SER A 276 -1.93 -9.02 14.91
CA SER A 276 -1.21 -7.99 14.15
C SER A 276 -1.47 -8.08 12.64
N THR A 277 -1.52 -9.29 12.07
CA THR A 277 -1.83 -9.50 10.65
C THR A 277 -3.30 -9.17 10.35
N GLY A 278 -4.22 -9.55 11.24
CA GLY A 278 -5.64 -9.19 11.14
C GLY A 278 -5.85 -7.69 11.16
N MET A 279 -5.13 -6.97 12.02
CA MET A 279 -5.15 -5.51 12.06
C MET A 279 -4.79 -4.93 10.67
N VAL A 280 -3.68 -5.36 10.09
CA VAL A 280 -3.25 -4.92 8.75
C VAL A 280 -4.27 -5.31 7.68
N ALA A 281 -4.84 -6.52 7.73
CA ALA A 281 -5.88 -6.94 6.78
C ALA A 281 -7.12 -6.04 6.83
N GLY A 282 -7.58 -5.65 8.02
CA GLY A 282 -8.71 -4.72 8.19
C GLY A 282 -8.42 -3.31 7.68
N LEU A 283 -7.18 -2.83 7.87
CA LEU A 283 -6.70 -1.56 7.33
C LEU A 283 -6.69 -1.58 5.80
N VAL A 284 -6.19 -2.65 5.19
CA VAL A 284 -6.22 -2.86 3.73
C VAL A 284 -7.65 -2.89 3.21
N GLY A 285 -8.53 -3.70 3.83
CA GLY A 285 -9.91 -3.88 3.38
C GLY A 285 -10.75 -2.60 3.38
N ILE A 286 -10.52 -1.69 4.35
CA ILE A 286 -11.27 -0.44 4.43
C ILE A 286 -10.72 0.66 3.53
N THR A 287 -9.45 0.56 3.11
CA THR A 287 -8.74 1.63 2.39
C THR A 287 -9.49 2.16 1.16
N PRO A 288 -10.04 1.34 0.25
CA PRO A 288 -10.79 1.85 -0.91
C PRO A 288 -12.09 2.56 -0.51
N GLY A 289 -12.71 2.15 0.58
CA GLY A 289 -14.04 2.63 1.00
C GLY A 289 -14.04 3.62 2.18
N ALA A 290 -12.87 3.97 2.76
CA ALA A 290 -12.81 4.67 4.04
C ALA A 290 -13.62 5.98 4.10
N GLY A 291 -13.70 6.73 3.00
CA GLY A 291 -14.49 7.96 2.88
C GLY A 291 -15.79 7.78 2.10
N PHE A 292 -16.22 6.57 1.80
CA PHE A 292 -17.41 6.30 0.99
C PHE A 292 -18.45 5.41 1.67
N VAL A 293 -18.06 4.61 2.68
CA VAL A 293 -18.96 3.64 3.31
C VAL A 293 -19.38 4.10 4.71
N PRO A 294 -20.60 3.74 5.19
CA PRO A 294 -21.02 4.03 6.56
C PRO A 294 -20.15 3.32 7.60
N ILE A 295 -20.06 3.86 8.82
CA ILE A 295 -19.24 3.28 9.91
C ILE A 295 -19.64 1.84 10.23
N TRP A 296 -20.94 1.50 10.23
CA TRP A 296 -21.38 0.13 10.45
C TRP A 296 -20.89 -0.83 9.35
N ALA A 297 -20.78 -0.36 8.09
CA ALA A 297 -20.22 -1.16 7.01
C ALA A 297 -18.71 -1.41 7.20
N ALA A 298 -17.97 -0.45 7.79
CA ALA A 298 -16.58 -0.66 8.14
C ALA A 298 -16.39 -1.81 9.15
N VAL A 299 -17.34 -2.06 10.08
CA VAL A 299 -17.34 -3.26 10.93
C VAL A 299 -17.41 -4.53 10.08
N ILE A 300 -18.34 -4.59 9.13
CA ILE A 300 -18.53 -5.76 8.25
C ILE A 300 -17.28 -5.98 7.37
N ILE A 301 -16.73 -4.91 6.80
CA ILE A 301 -15.49 -4.96 6.00
C ILE A 301 -14.36 -5.57 6.82
N GLY A 302 -14.11 -5.07 8.04
CA GLY A 302 -13.07 -5.61 8.92
C GLY A 302 -13.31 -7.07 9.30
N LEU A 303 -14.53 -7.40 9.75
CA LEU A 303 -14.91 -8.77 10.14
C LEU A 303 -14.75 -9.78 9.00
N THR A 304 -14.96 -9.38 7.75
CA THR A 304 -14.93 -10.29 6.60
C THR A 304 -13.59 -10.34 5.90
N THR A 305 -12.83 -9.23 5.87
CA THR A 305 -11.49 -9.19 5.24
C THR A 305 -10.51 -10.14 5.93
N SER A 306 -10.52 -10.19 7.26
CA SER A 306 -9.64 -11.08 8.02
C SER A 306 -9.81 -12.56 7.66
N PRO A 307 -11.01 -13.16 7.69
CA PRO A 307 -11.19 -14.56 7.28
C PRO A 307 -10.78 -14.81 5.83
N VAL A 308 -11.05 -13.90 4.90
CA VAL A 308 -10.68 -14.04 3.49
C VAL A 308 -9.16 -14.08 3.34
N CYS A 309 -8.43 -13.16 3.97
CA CYS A 309 -6.96 -13.19 3.98
C CYS A 309 -6.41 -14.42 4.72
N TYR A 310 -7.00 -14.80 5.85
CA TYR A 310 -6.64 -15.99 6.61
C TYR A 310 -6.76 -17.27 5.79
N LEU A 311 -7.83 -17.43 5.01
CA LEU A 311 -8.05 -18.56 4.12
C LEU A 311 -7.01 -18.58 3.00
N MET A 312 -6.68 -17.42 2.41
CA MET A 312 -5.64 -17.33 1.38
C MET A 312 -4.27 -17.76 1.93
N ILE A 313 -3.88 -17.31 3.11
CA ILE A 313 -2.63 -17.70 3.78
C ILE A 313 -2.62 -19.20 4.11
N SER A 314 -3.72 -19.70 4.68
CA SER A 314 -3.76 -21.05 5.22
C SER A 314 -3.95 -22.15 4.19
N PHE A 315 -4.75 -21.89 3.17
CA PHE A 315 -5.15 -22.86 2.15
C PHE A 315 -4.74 -22.44 0.75
N GLY A 316 -4.93 -21.17 0.38
CA GLY A 316 -4.68 -20.66 -0.96
C GLY A 316 -3.24 -20.87 -1.39
N LYS A 317 -2.27 -20.52 -0.55
CA LYS A 317 -0.84 -20.71 -0.84
C LYS A 317 -0.49 -22.17 -1.14
N LYS A 318 -1.05 -23.11 -0.39
CA LYS A 318 -0.85 -24.57 -0.62
C LYS A 318 -1.56 -25.04 -1.88
N LYS A 319 -2.83 -24.64 -2.05
CA LYS A 319 -3.67 -25.08 -3.17
C LYS A 319 -3.11 -24.59 -4.51
N PHE A 320 -2.68 -23.36 -4.59
CA PHE A 320 -2.13 -22.75 -5.81
C PHE A 320 -0.61 -22.91 -5.95
N GLY A 321 0.07 -23.42 -4.92
CA GLY A 321 1.47 -23.82 -4.99
C GLY A 321 2.49 -22.70 -5.04
N PHE A 322 2.19 -21.49 -4.51
CA PHE A 322 3.12 -20.36 -4.49
C PHE A 322 3.69 -20.07 -3.09
N ASP A 323 4.87 -19.48 -3.04
CA ASP A 323 5.60 -19.13 -1.82
C ASP A 323 5.65 -17.60 -1.64
N ASP A 324 4.52 -17.02 -1.18
CA ASP A 324 4.44 -15.63 -0.74
C ASP A 324 5.07 -15.53 0.67
N ALA A 325 6.32 -15.07 0.74
CA ALA A 325 7.17 -15.26 1.91
C ALA A 325 6.64 -14.57 3.18
N LEU A 326 6.09 -13.36 3.07
CA LEU A 326 5.56 -12.56 4.18
C LEU A 326 4.09 -12.17 3.97
N ASP A 327 3.36 -12.98 3.21
CA ASP A 327 1.91 -12.83 2.98
C ASP A 327 1.49 -11.50 2.30
N ALA A 328 2.38 -10.92 1.46
CA ALA A 328 2.14 -9.66 0.79
C ALA A 328 0.91 -9.71 -0.15
N PHE A 329 0.83 -10.71 -1.05
CA PHE A 329 -0.37 -10.92 -1.87
C PHE A 329 -1.57 -11.30 -1.00
N SER A 330 -1.35 -12.22 -0.06
CA SER A 330 -2.43 -12.78 0.75
C SER A 330 -3.14 -11.70 1.59
N CYS A 331 -2.43 -10.66 2.03
CA CYS A 331 -3.01 -9.51 2.74
C CYS A 331 -3.42 -8.38 1.80
N HIS A 332 -2.48 -7.87 0.98
CA HIS A 332 -2.74 -6.67 0.18
C HIS A 332 -3.54 -6.96 -1.10
N GLY A 333 -3.15 -7.97 -1.89
CA GLY A 333 -3.88 -8.33 -3.09
C GLY A 333 -5.28 -8.84 -2.79
N THR A 334 -5.39 -9.85 -1.92
CA THR A 334 -6.68 -10.45 -1.56
C THR A 334 -7.55 -9.48 -0.75
N GLY A 335 -6.97 -8.79 0.24
CA GLY A 335 -7.68 -7.82 1.07
C GLY A 335 -8.13 -6.59 0.28
N GLY A 336 -7.30 -6.09 -0.67
CA GLY A 336 -7.64 -4.98 -1.55
C GLY A 336 -8.79 -5.32 -2.51
N ILE A 337 -8.75 -6.50 -3.16
CA ILE A 337 -9.84 -6.96 -4.01
C ILE A 337 -11.14 -7.07 -3.21
N TRP A 338 -11.09 -7.70 -2.03
CA TRP A 338 -12.27 -7.85 -1.18
C TRP A 338 -12.82 -6.50 -0.73
N GLY A 339 -11.95 -5.60 -0.25
CA GLY A 339 -12.32 -4.24 0.18
C GLY A 339 -12.89 -3.40 -0.95
N GLY A 340 -12.30 -3.45 -2.15
CA GLY A 340 -12.80 -2.77 -3.35
C GLY A 340 -14.20 -3.23 -3.74
N LEU A 341 -14.45 -4.55 -3.76
CA LEU A 341 -15.79 -5.10 -4.01
C LEU A 341 -16.79 -4.66 -2.94
N LEU A 342 -16.41 -4.69 -1.66
CA LEU A 342 -17.28 -4.24 -0.56
C LEU A 342 -17.50 -2.72 -0.57
N THR A 343 -16.57 -1.93 -1.10
CA THR A 343 -16.82 -0.51 -1.39
C THR A 343 -17.96 -0.35 -2.38
N GLY A 344 -17.99 -1.11 -3.47
CA GLY A 344 -19.11 -1.11 -4.43
C GLY A 344 -20.43 -1.65 -3.85
N VAL A 345 -20.36 -2.44 -2.78
CA VAL A 345 -21.57 -2.90 -2.07
C VAL A 345 -22.13 -1.81 -1.13
N PHE A 346 -21.26 -1.13 -0.37
CA PHE A 346 -21.65 -0.30 0.77
C PHE A 346 -21.51 1.21 0.56
N SER A 347 -20.96 1.68 -0.58
CA SER A 347 -20.80 3.12 -0.84
C SER A 347 -22.12 3.86 -0.76
N SER A 348 -22.06 5.12 -0.29
CA SER A 348 -23.25 5.94 -0.05
C SER A 348 -22.99 7.41 -0.35
N THR A 349 -23.86 8.01 -1.17
CA THR A 349 -23.88 9.46 -1.46
C THR A 349 -24.17 10.29 -0.20
N ALA A 350 -24.75 9.69 0.84
CA ALA A 350 -24.96 10.38 2.12
C ALA A 350 -23.67 10.56 2.92
N ILE A 351 -22.61 9.78 2.65
CA ILE A 351 -21.28 9.90 3.25
C ILE A 351 -20.40 10.83 2.42
N ASN A 352 -20.36 10.59 1.11
CA ASN A 352 -19.60 11.40 0.18
C ASN A 352 -20.41 11.57 -1.11
N ALA A 353 -20.72 12.82 -1.44
CA ALA A 353 -21.57 13.16 -2.59
C ALA A 353 -20.93 12.79 -3.94
N ASP A 354 -19.59 12.64 -3.98
CA ASP A 354 -18.86 12.20 -5.18
C ASP A 354 -18.99 10.69 -5.45
N ALA A 355 -19.48 9.91 -4.48
CA ALA A 355 -19.70 8.47 -4.63
C ALA A 355 -21.06 8.21 -5.32
N GLY A 356 -21.13 7.06 -6.05
CA GLY A 356 -22.42 6.43 -6.34
C GLY A 356 -22.89 5.58 -5.15
N ASN A 357 -24.18 5.32 -5.06
CA ASN A 357 -24.72 4.38 -4.08
C ASN A 357 -24.38 2.93 -4.49
N GLY A 358 -24.09 2.10 -3.49
CA GLY A 358 -23.73 0.70 -3.69
C GLY A 358 -24.93 -0.25 -3.80
N LEU A 359 -24.62 -1.55 -3.96
CA LEU A 359 -25.62 -2.60 -4.14
C LEU A 359 -26.71 -2.64 -3.07
N ILE A 360 -26.38 -2.39 -1.81
CA ILE A 360 -27.37 -2.42 -0.72
C ILE A 360 -28.44 -1.32 -0.84
N TYR A 361 -28.18 -0.30 -1.62
CA TYR A 361 -29.12 0.77 -1.94
C TYR A 361 -29.87 0.55 -3.26
N GLY A 362 -29.68 -0.61 -3.91
CA GLY A 362 -30.33 -0.99 -5.15
C GLY A 362 -29.64 -0.47 -6.42
N GLU A 363 -28.44 0.10 -6.33
CA GLU A 363 -27.68 0.62 -7.46
C GLU A 363 -26.55 -0.34 -7.88
N PHE A 364 -26.66 -0.90 -9.09
CA PHE A 364 -25.65 -1.86 -9.60
C PHE A 364 -24.47 -1.19 -10.30
N ALA A 365 -24.65 0.05 -10.77
CA ALA A 365 -23.65 0.74 -11.59
C ALA A 365 -22.32 0.92 -10.82
N GLN A 366 -22.38 1.35 -9.56
CA GLN A 366 -21.19 1.55 -8.73
C GLN A 366 -20.43 0.25 -8.47
N PHE A 367 -21.15 -0.85 -8.20
CA PHE A 367 -20.51 -2.17 -8.06
C PHE A 367 -19.86 -2.63 -9.37
N GLY A 368 -20.51 -2.38 -10.50
CA GLY A 368 -19.97 -2.66 -11.83
C GLY A 368 -18.69 -1.87 -12.09
N ALA A 369 -18.66 -0.58 -11.78
CA ALA A 369 -17.47 0.27 -11.90
C ALA A 369 -16.31 -0.26 -11.04
N GLN A 370 -16.57 -0.62 -9.77
CA GLN A 370 -15.58 -1.23 -8.89
C GLN A 370 -15.00 -2.53 -9.46
N ALA A 371 -15.87 -3.45 -9.87
CA ALA A 371 -15.44 -4.72 -10.43
C ALA A 371 -14.58 -4.53 -11.69
N LEU A 372 -14.97 -3.60 -12.58
CA LEU A 372 -14.20 -3.26 -13.78
C LEU A 372 -12.85 -2.61 -13.44
N GLY A 373 -12.81 -1.66 -12.51
CA GLY A 373 -11.57 -1.03 -12.01
C GLY A 373 -10.59 -2.07 -11.47
N ILE A 374 -11.07 -2.97 -10.62
CA ILE A 374 -10.28 -4.08 -10.07
C ILE A 374 -9.72 -4.95 -11.19
N VAL A 375 -10.53 -5.36 -12.18
CA VAL A 375 -10.07 -6.20 -13.30
C VAL A 375 -8.99 -5.50 -14.12
N ILE A 376 -9.16 -4.23 -14.44
CA ILE A 376 -8.15 -3.45 -15.16
C ILE A 376 -6.86 -3.33 -14.34
N THR A 377 -6.97 -3.06 -13.04
CA THR A 377 -5.81 -3.02 -12.13
C THR A 377 -5.07 -4.36 -12.08
N LEU A 378 -5.80 -5.49 -12.04
CA LEU A 378 -5.21 -6.83 -12.10
C LEU A 378 -4.42 -7.04 -13.40
N VAL A 379 -4.97 -6.64 -14.53
CA VAL A 379 -4.31 -6.76 -15.84
C VAL A 379 -3.03 -5.92 -15.89
N ILE A 380 -3.12 -4.66 -15.45
CA ILE A 380 -1.97 -3.75 -15.42
C ILE A 380 -0.87 -4.29 -14.48
N ALA A 381 -1.23 -4.74 -13.28
CA ALA A 381 -0.28 -5.28 -12.32
C ALA A 381 0.42 -6.54 -12.83
N VAL A 382 -0.32 -7.46 -13.45
CA VAL A 382 0.26 -8.69 -14.02
C VAL A 382 1.16 -8.36 -15.21
N ALA A 383 0.64 -7.67 -16.21
CA ALA A 383 1.39 -7.36 -17.44
C ALA A 383 2.61 -6.48 -17.14
N GLY A 384 2.43 -5.41 -16.36
CA GLY A 384 3.51 -4.52 -15.97
C GLY A 384 4.59 -5.23 -15.17
N THR A 385 4.23 -6.13 -14.25
CA THR A 385 5.21 -6.93 -13.48
C THR A 385 6.01 -7.86 -14.37
N LEU A 386 5.38 -8.51 -15.35
CA LEU A 386 6.07 -9.37 -16.32
C LEU A 386 7.06 -8.58 -17.18
N ILE A 387 6.67 -7.41 -17.64
CA ILE A 387 7.55 -6.49 -18.40
C ILE A 387 8.72 -6.06 -17.51
N CYS A 388 8.44 -5.58 -16.28
CA CYS A 388 9.48 -5.15 -15.34
C CYS A 388 10.45 -6.28 -15.00
N TYR A 389 9.94 -7.51 -14.80
CA TYR A 389 10.78 -8.67 -14.57
C TYR A 389 11.69 -8.97 -15.78
N GLY A 390 11.16 -8.95 -16.99
CA GLY A 390 11.91 -9.16 -18.22
C GLY A 390 13.05 -8.14 -18.39
N LEU A 391 12.71 -6.85 -18.25
CA LEU A 391 13.70 -5.75 -18.32
C LEU A 391 14.75 -5.86 -17.20
N THR A 392 14.33 -6.15 -15.96
CA THR A 392 15.25 -6.36 -14.84
C THR A 392 16.22 -7.51 -15.14
N ARG A 393 15.73 -8.59 -15.73
CA ARG A 393 16.58 -9.74 -16.10
C ARG A 393 17.59 -9.38 -17.19
N ILE A 394 17.21 -8.57 -18.16
CA ILE A 394 18.12 -8.06 -19.19
C ILE A 394 19.23 -7.21 -18.57
N ILE A 395 18.86 -6.29 -17.65
CA ILE A 395 19.80 -5.32 -17.04
C ILE A 395 20.72 -5.99 -16.01
N THR A 396 20.18 -6.88 -15.17
CA THR A 396 20.91 -7.40 -14.00
C THR A 396 21.34 -8.88 -14.13
N GLY A 397 20.88 -9.56 -15.16
CA GLY A 397 21.12 -10.99 -15.36
C GLY A 397 20.21 -11.83 -14.46
N LYS A 398 20.80 -12.82 -13.78
CA LYS A 398 20.04 -13.73 -12.91
C LYS A 398 19.49 -13.00 -11.67
N ILE A 399 18.17 -12.96 -11.55
CA ILE A 399 17.43 -12.20 -10.52
C ILE A 399 17.47 -12.88 -9.15
N ARG A 400 17.28 -14.21 -9.12
CA ARG A 400 17.31 -14.99 -7.88
C ARG A 400 18.76 -15.21 -7.41
N VAL A 401 18.97 -15.19 -6.09
CA VAL A 401 20.24 -15.54 -5.47
C VAL A 401 20.60 -17.02 -5.69
N SER A 402 21.87 -17.39 -5.45
CA SER A 402 22.28 -18.78 -5.50
C SER A 402 21.66 -19.58 -4.33
N LYS A 403 21.53 -20.90 -4.48
CA LYS A 403 21.11 -21.79 -3.38
C LYS A 403 21.99 -21.61 -2.14
N ARG A 404 23.31 -21.45 -2.35
CA ARG A 404 24.27 -21.21 -1.27
C ARG A 404 23.95 -19.91 -0.52
N ASP A 405 23.73 -18.81 -1.23
CA ASP A 405 23.44 -17.50 -0.61
C ASP A 405 22.10 -17.54 0.15
N GLU A 406 21.08 -18.19 -0.43
CA GLU A 406 19.78 -18.36 0.22
C GLU A 406 19.90 -19.18 1.52
N MET A 407 20.78 -20.20 1.53
CA MET A 407 21.01 -21.02 2.71
C MET A 407 21.86 -20.30 3.78
N LEU A 408 22.86 -19.51 3.38
CA LEU A 408 23.68 -18.71 4.30
C LEU A 408 22.89 -17.54 4.89
N GLY A 409 22.05 -16.89 4.08
CA GLY A 409 21.28 -15.70 4.44
C GLY A 409 21.75 -14.45 3.70
N LEU A 410 20.79 -13.59 3.39
CA LEU A 410 21.02 -12.43 2.55
C LEU A 410 21.66 -11.24 3.31
N ASP A 411 21.59 -11.23 4.63
CA ASP A 411 22.25 -10.18 5.43
C ASP A 411 23.76 -10.19 5.17
N ILE A 412 24.39 -11.35 5.30
CA ILE A 412 25.83 -11.50 5.06
C ILE A 412 26.15 -11.48 3.56
N THR A 413 25.38 -12.18 2.72
CA THR A 413 25.77 -12.40 1.32
C THR A 413 25.46 -11.21 0.40
N GLN A 414 24.55 -10.30 0.78
CA GLN A 414 24.20 -9.12 0.01
C GLN A 414 24.71 -7.81 0.64
N HIS A 415 24.88 -7.77 1.97
CA HIS A 415 25.21 -6.53 2.70
C HIS A 415 26.48 -6.64 3.58
N GLY A 416 26.95 -7.86 3.90
CA GLY A 416 28.08 -8.06 4.80
C GLY A 416 27.78 -7.72 6.26
N GLU A 417 26.50 -7.62 6.62
CA GLU A 417 26.03 -7.22 7.94
C GLU A 417 25.28 -8.33 8.66
N SER A 418 25.16 -8.22 9.97
CA SER A 418 24.30 -9.09 10.80
C SER A 418 23.40 -8.23 11.67
N ALA A 419 22.10 -8.53 11.67
CA ALA A 419 21.14 -7.82 12.51
C ALA A 419 21.42 -7.98 14.02
N TYR A 420 22.03 -9.13 14.38
CA TYR A 420 22.38 -9.47 15.77
C TYR A 420 23.78 -10.06 15.79
N PRO A 421 24.82 -9.22 15.77
CA PRO A 421 26.19 -9.69 15.86
C PRO A 421 26.41 -10.47 17.18
N SER A 422 27.18 -11.55 17.09
CA SER A 422 27.54 -12.32 18.28
C SER A 422 28.44 -11.44 19.17
N PHE A 423 28.02 -11.22 20.41
CA PHE A 423 28.88 -10.59 21.39
C PHE A 423 29.98 -11.57 21.79
N ASN A 424 31.18 -11.36 21.29
CA ASN A 424 32.35 -12.23 21.58
C ASN A 424 33.15 -11.74 22.79
N GLY A 425 32.60 -10.85 23.60
CA GLY A 425 33.14 -10.47 24.92
C GLY A 425 34.29 -9.46 24.93
N LEU A 426 34.95 -9.21 23.80
CA LEU A 426 36.03 -8.24 23.65
C LEU A 426 36.04 -7.73 22.21
N ASP A 427 35.39 -6.60 21.97
CA ASP A 427 35.69 -5.80 20.80
C ASP A 427 36.97 -5.03 21.10
N ASN A 428 38.09 -5.51 20.56
CA ASN A 428 39.35 -4.76 20.55
C ASN A 428 39.38 -3.80 19.37
#